data_6dfd543ee335637953544d32b3b62cbb
#
_entry.id   6dfd543ee335637953544d32b3b62cbb
#
_cell.length_a   1.000
_cell.length_b   1.000
_cell.length_c   1.000
_cell.angle_alpha   90.00
_cell.angle_beta   90.00
_cell.angle_gamma   90.00
#
_symmetry.space_group_name_H-M   'P 1'
#
loop_
_entity.id
_entity.type
_entity.pdbx_description
1 polymer ?
#
loop_
_entity_poly.entity_id
_entity_poly.type
_entity_poly.pdbx_seq_one_letter_code
_entity_poly.pdbx_strand_id
1 'polypeptide(L)'
;YINDIEIYRPFLIRNSLQEGMSIINPDMVQAVNFSPGGFEARYGDKMSSSLNIYYRQPTKFELSGEASLIGARLSTGFTSKNKKLAALFSGRYRNTNLVLNTLNEDTDFNPQYMDFQSYITYKFNEKWDASFIGYWSKNDYEMLPKIKDVDFGTLQMPIRLSVSYNGKEDDQYKNMMGTVSLN
;
A
#
# COMPACT_ATOMS: atom_id res chain seq x y z
N TYR A 1 9.26 8.02 6.05
CA TYR A 1 8.83 9.37 5.72
C TYR A 1 8.36 9.44 4.27
N ILE A 2 7.44 10.33 3.96
CA ILE A 2 7.07 10.72 2.59
C ILE A 2 7.20 12.25 2.50
N ASN A 3 8.07 12.74 1.62
CA ASN A 3 8.42 14.16 1.51
C ASN A 3 8.73 14.80 2.89
N ASP A 4 9.60 14.16 3.65
CA ASP A 4 10.02 14.53 5.01
C ASP A 4 8.91 14.48 6.08
N ILE A 5 7.70 14.04 5.74
CA ILE A 5 6.59 13.86 6.67
C ILE A 5 6.60 12.44 7.23
N GLU A 6 6.56 12.30 8.53
CA GLU A 6 6.57 11.00 9.20
C GLU A 6 5.26 10.23 8.99
N ILE A 7 5.38 8.97 8.59
CA ILE A 7 4.24 8.07 8.39
C ILE A 7 4.24 7.00 9.49
N TYR A 8 3.27 7.06 10.37
CA TYR A 8 3.18 6.15 11.53
C TYR A 8 2.70 4.75 11.18
N ARG A 9 2.01 4.57 10.05
CA ARG A 9 1.51 3.26 9.59
C ARG A 9 1.86 3.03 8.13
N PRO A 10 3.13 2.64 7.83
CA PRO A 10 3.57 2.43 6.45
C PRO A 10 3.00 1.15 5.82
N PHE A 11 2.49 0.22 6.63
CA PHE A 11 1.86 -1.02 6.18
C PHE A 11 0.36 -0.99 6.50
N LEU A 12 -0.43 -1.33 5.50
CA LEU A 12 -1.89 -1.17 5.54
C LEU A 12 -2.61 -2.37 6.14
N ILE A 13 -1.97 -3.53 6.16
CA ILE A 13 -2.50 -4.78 6.72
C ILE A 13 -1.49 -5.33 7.72
N ARG A 14 -1.97 -5.75 8.86
CA ARG A 14 -1.18 -6.38 9.90
C ARG A 14 -1.76 -7.75 10.25
N ASN A 15 -1.92 -8.61 9.25
CA ASN A 15 -2.30 -9.98 9.49
C ASN A 15 -1.08 -10.89 9.35
N SER A 16 -0.88 -11.82 10.27
CA SER A 16 0.29 -12.71 10.33
C SER A 16 0.44 -13.61 9.09
N LEU A 17 -0.61 -13.73 8.28
CA LEU A 17 -0.66 -14.57 7.09
C LEU A 17 -0.56 -13.79 5.77
N GLN A 18 -0.53 -12.46 5.82
CA GLN A 18 -0.45 -11.63 4.62
C GLN A 18 0.71 -10.66 4.66
N GLU A 19 1.46 -10.59 3.56
CA GLU A 19 2.37 -9.48 3.32
C GLU A 19 1.57 -8.17 3.27
N GLY A 20 1.87 -7.27 4.21
CA GLY A 20 1.22 -5.98 4.27
C GLY A 20 1.45 -5.18 2.99
N MET A 21 0.39 -4.69 2.37
CA MET A 21 0.51 -3.74 1.28
C MET A 21 1.14 -2.46 1.80
N SER A 22 2.21 -2.03 1.14
CA SER A 22 2.84 -0.75 1.45
C SER A 22 1.92 0.42 1.07
N ILE A 23 1.88 1.44 1.92
CA ILE A 23 1.26 2.73 1.58
C ILE A 23 1.90 3.36 0.32
N ILE A 24 3.16 3.01 0.04
CA ILE A 24 3.92 3.60 -1.04
C ILE A 24 3.38 3.10 -2.38
N ASN A 25 3.01 4.05 -3.24
CA ASN A 25 2.67 3.77 -4.62
C ASN A 25 3.87 4.08 -5.52
N PRO A 26 4.46 3.08 -6.19
CA PRO A 26 5.64 3.28 -7.04
C PRO A 26 5.43 4.32 -8.14
N ASP A 27 4.21 4.47 -8.67
CA ASP A 27 3.90 5.43 -9.73
C ASP A 27 4.04 6.90 -9.27
N MET A 28 4.03 7.13 -7.96
CA MET A 28 4.17 8.46 -7.37
C MET A 28 5.62 8.77 -6.95
N VAL A 29 6.48 7.76 -6.89
CA VAL A 29 7.85 7.90 -6.35
C VAL A 29 8.80 8.51 -7.37
N GLN A 30 9.57 9.51 -6.94
CA GLN A 30 10.69 10.09 -7.68
C GLN A 30 12.03 9.56 -7.17
N ALA A 31 12.21 9.53 -5.85
CA ALA A 31 13.46 9.14 -5.22
C ALA A 31 13.20 8.45 -3.87
N VAL A 32 14.13 7.60 -3.48
CA VAL A 32 14.11 6.89 -2.21
C VAL A 32 15.47 7.09 -1.55
N ASN A 33 15.48 7.67 -0.35
CA ASN A 33 16.66 7.80 0.47
C ASN A 33 16.56 6.83 1.65
N PHE A 34 17.47 5.88 1.69
CA PHE A 34 17.57 4.93 2.78
C PHE A 34 18.88 5.13 3.54
N SER A 35 18.79 5.33 4.86
CA SER A 35 19.94 5.44 5.76
C SER A 35 19.89 4.29 6.76
N PRO A 36 20.79 3.29 6.66
CA PRO A 36 20.80 2.13 7.55
C PRO A 36 21.38 2.40 8.95
N GLY A 37 21.75 3.65 9.22
CA GLY A 37 22.29 4.16 10.48
C GLY A 37 22.94 5.52 10.22
N GLY A 38 23.20 6.30 11.29
CA GLY A 38 23.83 7.62 11.15
C GLY A 38 23.03 8.62 10.34
N PHE A 39 21.71 8.56 10.43
CA PHE A 39 20.81 9.49 9.76
C PHE A 39 20.79 10.87 10.40
N GLU A 40 20.35 11.87 9.66
CA GLU A 40 20.29 13.25 10.13
C GLU A 40 19.40 13.42 11.36
N ALA A 41 19.73 14.40 12.24
CA ALA A 41 19.02 14.65 13.49
C ALA A 41 17.51 14.96 13.31
N ARG A 42 17.11 15.43 12.13
CA ARG A 42 15.70 15.66 11.80
C ARG A 42 14.84 14.39 11.82
N TYR A 43 15.43 13.22 11.68
CA TYR A 43 14.75 11.93 11.79
C TYR A 43 14.87 11.37 13.22
N GLY A 44 14.43 12.16 14.22
CA GLY A 44 14.47 11.79 15.62
C GLY A 44 13.74 10.48 15.94
N ASP A 45 14.04 9.92 17.12
CA ASP A 45 13.39 8.72 17.70
C ASP A 45 13.48 7.43 16.86
N LYS A 46 14.47 7.36 15.95
CA LYS A 46 14.75 6.14 15.17
C LYS A 46 15.97 5.43 15.73
N MET A 47 15.85 4.12 15.92
CA MET A 47 16.91 3.31 16.56
C MET A 47 17.80 2.57 15.56
N SER A 48 17.31 2.34 14.33
CA SER A 48 18.02 1.47 13.38
C SER A 48 18.22 2.09 12.00
N SER A 49 17.17 2.63 11.38
CA SER A 49 17.23 3.14 10.02
C SER A 49 16.14 4.18 9.76
N SER A 50 16.36 5.00 8.75
CA SER A 50 15.34 5.90 8.21
C SER A 50 15.15 5.67 6.71
N LEU A 51 13.90 5.71 6.26
CA LEU A 51 13.51 5.64 4.85
C LEU A 51 12.71 6.88 4.53
N ASN A 52 13.18 7.70 3.59
CA ASN A 52 12.47 8.86 3.10
C ASN A 52 12.19 8.72 1.61
N ILE A 53 10.95 8.89 1.22
CA ILE A 53 10.44 8.72 -0.13
C ILE A 53 9.95 10.06 -0.62
N TYR A 54 10.45 10.48 -1.76
CA TYR A 54 10.05 11.72 -2.41
C TYR A 54 9.09 11.41 -3.56
N TYR A 55 7.92 12.05 -3.52
CA TYR A 55 6.96 11.99 -4.60
C TYR A 55 7.37 12.92 -5.74
N ARG A 56 7.13 12.46 -6.96
CA ARG A 56 7.43 13.22 -8.16
C ARG A 56 6.44 14.37 -8.35
N GLN A 57 6.92 15.45 -8.95
CA GLN A 57 6.09 16.55 -9.39
C GLN A 57 5.93 16.46 -10.92
N PRO A 58 4.70 16.29 -11.44
CA PRO A 58 4.49 16.25 -12.87
C PRO A 58 4.82 17.60 -13.50
N THR A 59 5.48 17.58 -14.66
CA THR A 59 5.83 18.79 -15.42
C THR A 59 4.90 19.05 -16.58
N LYS A 60 4.10 18.05 -16.95
CA LYS A 60 3.10 18.05 -18.03
C LYS A 60 1.95 17.16 -17.65
N PHE A 61 0.90 17.16 -18.47
CA PHE A 61 -0.14 16.14 -18.33
C PHE A 61 0.41 14.76 -18.64
N GLU A 62 0.13 13.82 -17.78
CA GLU A 62 0.51 12.42 -17.92
C GLU A 62 -0.58 11.52 -17.35
N LEU A 63 -0.74 10.38 -17.97
CA LEU A 63 -1.67 9.34 -17.56
C LEU A 63 -0.97 7.99 -17.74
N SER A 64 -0.98 7.18 -16.71
CA SER A 64 -0.48 5.80 -16.76
C SER A 64 -1.48 4.86 -16.13
N GLY A 65 -1.62 3.68 -16.70
CA GLY A 65 -2.48 2.64 -16.17
C GLY A 65 -1.89 1.27 -16.42
N GLU A 66 -2.15 0.36 -15.51
CA GLU A 66 -1.80 -1.04 -15.60
C GLU A 66 -2.95 -1.89 -15.08
N ALA A 67 -3.22 -2.98 -15.79
CA ALA A 67 -4.18 -3.99 -15.36
C ALA A 67 -3.53 -5.37 -15.43
N SER A 68 -3.78 -6.19 -14.43
CA SER A 68 -3.28 -7.55 -14.31
C SER A 68 -4.35 -8.46 -13.71
N LEU A 69 -4.09 -9.76 -13.66
CA LEU A 69 -5.01 -10.73 -13.03
C LEU A 69 -5.20 -10.50 -11.54
N ILE A 70 -4.27 -9.81 -10.89
CA ILE A 70 -4.32 -9.55 -9.44
C ILE A 70 -4.81 -8.14 -9.10
N GLY A 71 -5.10 -7.30 -10.10
CA GLY A 71 -5.59 -5.94 -9.86
C GLY A 71 -5.30 -4.95 -10.97
N ALA A 72 -5.60 -3.70 -10.68
CA ALA A 72 -5.37 -2.58 -11.58
C ALA A 72 -4.85 -1.36 -10.82
N ARG A 73 -4.11 -0.52 -11.51
CA ARG A 73 -3.66 0.78 -11.03
C ARG A 73 -3.80 1.84 -12.12
N LEU A 74 -4.10 3.04 -11.69
CA LEU A 74 -4.22 4.20 -12.56
C LEU A 74 -3.57 5.39 -11.87
N SER A 75 -2.73 6.12 -12.57
CA SER A 75 -2.17 7.36 -12.06
C SER A 75 -2.24 8.47 -13.12
N THR A 76 -2.49 9.69 -12.67
CA THR A 76 -2.54 10.87 -13.50
C THR A 76 -1.82 12.03 -12.84
N GLY A 77 -1.09 12.78 -13.62
CA GLY A 77 -0.41 13.98 -13.19
C GLY A 77 -0.67 15.14 -14.12
N PHE A 78 -0.70 16.35 -13.57
CA PHE A 78 -0.80 17.56 -14.36
C PHE A 78 -0.10 18.74 -13.71
N THR A 79 0.24 19.71 -14.52
CA THR A 79 0.83 20.99 -14.11
C THR A 79 0.09 22.13 -14.78
N SER A 80 -0.18 23.19 -14.04
CA SER A 80 -0.80 24.39 -14.59
C SER A 80 0.14 25.11 -15.57
N LYS A 81 -0.43 25.89 -16.51
CA LYS A 81 0.33 26.64 -17.53
C LYS A 81 1.38 27.56 -16.91
N ASN A 82 1.10 28.16 -15.77
CA ASN A 82 2.02 29.03 -15.04
C ASN A 82 3.02 28.27 -14.15
N LYS A 83 3.01 26.94 -14.18
CA LYS A 83 3.87 26.03 -13.38
C LYS A 83 3.79 26.26 -11.86
N LYS A 84 2.76 26.94 -11.37
CA LYS A 84 2.57 27.17 -9.94
C LYS A 84 1.88 26.00 -9.25
N LEU A 85 0.96 25.32 -9.93
CA LEU A 85 0.23 24.17 -9.42
C LEU A 85 0.71 22.91 -10.14
N ALA A 86 1.13 21.93 -9.37
CA ALA A 86 1.30 20.56 -9.86
C ALA A 86 0.49 19.60 -8.98
N ALA A 87 -0.16 18.62 -9.60
CA ALA A 87 -0.95 17.63 -8.89
C ALA A 87 -0.75 16.25 -9.49
N LEU A 88 -0.67 15.27 -8.61
CA LEU A 88 -0.49 13.87 -8.89
C LEU A 88 -1.55 13.08 -8.13
N PHE A 89 -2.29 12.24 -8.83
CA PHE A 89 -3.31 11.35 -8.26
C PHE A 89 -3.04 9.93 -8.68
N SER A 90 -3.31 8.99 -7.80
CA SER A 90 -3.18 7.58 -8.10
C SER A 90 -4.21 6.76 -7.33
N GLY A 91 -4.76 5.74 -7.99
CA GLY A 91 -5.62 4.74 -7.40
C GLY A 91 -5.11 3.36 -7.71
N ARG A 92 -5.21 2.44 -6.73
CA ARG A 92 -4.87 1.03 -6.88
C ARG A 92 -6.02 0.18 -6.38
N TYR A 93 -6.27 -0.90 -7.10
CA TYR A 93 -7.15 -1.97 -6.68
C TYR A 93 -6.43 -3.29 -6.82
N ARG A 94 -6.50 -4.14 -5.80
CA ARG A 94 -5.93 -5.48 -5.81
C ARG A 94 -6.94 -6.48 -5.29
N ASN A 95 -7.07 -7.59 -6.03
CA ASN A 95 -7.87 -8.73 -5.66
C ASN A 95 -7.15 -10.00 -6.13
N THR A 96 -6.67 -10.80 -5.21
CA THR A 96 -5.90 -12.00 -5.52
C THR A 96 -6.75 -13.24 -5.78
N ASN A 97 -8.06 -13.18 -5.57
CA ASN A 97 -8.96 -14.32 -5.70
C ASN A 97 -8.95 -14.96 -7.09
N LEU A 98 -8.86 -14.16 -8.16
CA LEU A 98 -8.82 -14.70 -9.51
C LEU A 98 -7.64 -15.65 -9.73
N VAL A 99 -6.48 -15.33 -9.16
CA VAL A 99 -5.29 -16.18 -9.26
C VAL A 99 -5.40 -17.37 -8.32
N LEU A 100 -5.86 -17.15 -7.11
CA LEU A 100 -6.01 -18.22 -6.12
C LEU A 100 -7.00 -19.28 -6.59
N ASN A 101 -8.12 -18.88 -7.18
CA ASN A 101 -9.12 -19.80 -7.74
C ASN A 101 -8.62 -20.59 -8.96
N THR A 102 -7.64 -20.06 -9.72
CA THR A 102 -7.05 -20.80 -10.86
C THR A 102 -6.02 -21.82 -10.44
N LEU A 103 -5.46 -21.71 -9.25
CA LEU A 103 -4.46 -22.67 -8.75
C LEU A 103 -5.07 -23.95 -8.16
N ASN A 104 -6.39 -24.12 -8.23
CA ASN A 104 -7.12 -25.27 -7.64
C ASN A 104 -6.82 -25.48 -6.14
N GLU A 105 -6.20 -24.51 -5.52
CA GLU A 105 -6.06 -24.47 -4.07
C GLU A 105 -7.30 -23.79 -3.51
N ASP A 106 -8.08 -24.55 -2.78
CA ASP A 106 -9.16 -24.01 -1.97
C ASP A 106 -8.56 -23.04 -0.94
N THR A 107 -8.46 -21.79 -1.32
CA THR A 107 -7.93 -20.76 -0.43
C THR A 107 -9.00 -20.31 0.55
N ASP A 108 -8.64 -20.37 1.80
CA ASP A 108 -9.53 -20.06 2.91
C ASP A 108 -9.70 -18.55 3.15
N PHE A 109 -9.09 -17.70 2.33
CA PHE A 109 -9.08 -16.25 2.53
C PHE A 109 -9.20 -15.45 1.23
N ASN A 110 -9.87 -14.30 1.33
CA ASN A 110 -10.19 -13.41 0.23
C ASN A 110 -9.72 -11.98 0.56
N PRO A 111 -8.45 -11.64 0.28
CA PRO A 111 -7.96 -10.29 0.50
C PRO A 111 -8.34 -9.36 -0.66
N GLN A 112 -8.98 -8.26 -0.33
CA GLN A 112 -9.23 -7.17 -1.26
C GLN A 112 -8.65 -5.87 -0.73
N TYR A 113 -8.06 -5.11 -1.61
CA TYR A 113 -7.41 -3.86 -1.28
C TYR A 113 -7.74 -2.78 -2.30
N MET A 114 -8.05 -1.59 -1.82
CA MET A 114 -8.22 -0.40 -2.63
C MET A 114 -7.59 0.79 -1.93
N ASP A 115 -6.84 1.60 -2.66
CA ASP A 115 -6.37 2.89 -2.17
C ASP A 115 -6.47 4.01 -3.22
N PHE A 116 -6.52 5.22 -2.70
CA PHE A 116 -6.44 6.44 -3.46
C PHE A 116 -5.45 7.39 -2.79
N GLN A 117 -4.55 7.96 -3.59
CA GLN A 117 -3.51 8.87 -3.12
C GLN A 117 -3.51 10.14 -3.95
N SER A 118 -3.19 11.25 -3.30
CA SER A 118 -3.04 12.55 -3.94
C SER A 118 -1.80 13.27 -3.41
N TYR A 119 -1.08 13.93 -4.30
CA TYR A 119 0.00 14.83 -3.96
C TYR A 119 -0.17 16.11 -4.77
N ILE A 120 -0.37 17.22 -4.10
CA ILE A 120 -0.63 18.53 -4.72
C ILE A 120 0.39 19.51 -4.18
N THR A 121 1.03 20.26 -5.08
CA THR A 121 1.98 21.31 -4.73
C THR A 121 1.55 22.62 -5.34
N TYR A 122 1.68 23.69 -4.57
CA TYR A 122 1.38 25.04 -5.04
C TYR A 122 2.49 26.02 -4.64
N LYS A 123 3.10 26.67 -5.63
CA LYS A 123 4.12 27.71 -5.44
C LYS A 123 3.46 29.08 -5.38
N PHE A 124 3.48 29.71 -4.20
CA PHE A 124 2.99 31.08 -4.02
C PHE A 124 3.96 32.09 -4.68
N ASN A 125 5.25 31.92 -4.36
CA ASN A 125 6.35 32.74 -4.88
C ASN A 125 7.66 31.91 -4.86
N GLU A 126 8.81 32.59 -5.05
CA GLU A 126 10.13 31.91 -5.05
C GLU A 126 10.58 31.45 -3.64
N LYS A 127 9.94 31.93 -2.58
CA LYS A 127 10.32 31.64 -1.19
C LYS A 127 9.33 30.72 -0.47
N TRP A 128 8.09 30.61 -0.96
CA TRP A 128 7.03 29.89 -0.28
C TRP A 128 6.33 28.94 -1.22
N ASP A 129 6.24 27.71 -0.82
CA ASP A 129 5.40 26.69 -1.45
C ASP A 129 4.61 25.93 -0.39
N ALA A 130 3.46 25.41 -0.80
CA ALA A 130 2.67 24.51 0.01
C ALA A 130 2.53 23.16 -0.70
N SER A 131 2.50 22.11 0.07
CA SER A 131 2.20 20.78 -0.42
C SER A 131 1.12 20.12 0.42
N PHE A 132 0.30 19.30 -0.25
CA PHE A 132 -0.74 18.47 0.36
C PHE A 132 -0.55 17.03 -0.06
N ILE A 133 -0.54 16.12 0.91
CA ILE A 133 -0.57 14.68 0.70
C ILE A 133 -1.88 14.17 1.28
N GLY A 134 -2.69 13.55 0.44
CA GLY A 134 -3.92 12.87 0.82
C GLY A 134 -3.81 11.38 0.55
N TYR A 135 -4.30 10.58 1.47
CA TYR A 135 -4.31 9.13 1.39
C TYR A 135 -5.60 8.58 1.96
N TRP A 136 -6.20 7.66 1.23
CA TRP A 136 -7.34 6.87 1.68
C TRP A 136 -7.16 5.43 1.24
N SER A 137 -7.48 4.48 2.12
CA SER A 137 -7.50 3.06 1.76
C SER A 137 -8.61 2.29 2.45
N LYS A 138 -9.02 1.22 1.79
CA LYS A 138 -9.93 0.21 2.30
C LYS A 138 -9.33 -1.16 2.04
N ASN A 139 -9.30 -1.97 3.10
CA ASN A 139 -8.89 -3.36 3.07
C ASN A 139 -10.05 -4.19 3.61
N ASP A 140 -10.46 -5.16 2.84
CA ASP A 140 -11.42 -6.18 3.25
C ASP A 140 -10.69 -7.51 3.28
N TYR A 141 -10.81 -8.22 4.38
CA TYR A 141 -10.24 -9.55 4.57
C TYR A 141 -11.33 -10.48 5.08
N GLU A 142 -11.63 -11.51 4.33
CA GLU A 142 -12.59 -12.52 4.70
C GLU A 142 -11.89 -13.88 4.76
N MET A 143 -11.98 -14.55 5.89
CA MET A 143 -11.53 -15.93 6.07
C MET A 143 -12.75 -16.83 6.14
N LEU A 144 -12.80 -17.80 5.24
CA LEU A 144 -13.90 -18.77 5.20
C LEU A 144 -13.53 -20.01 6.04
N PRO A 145 -14.44 -20.47 6.92
CA PRO A 145 -14.19 -21.66 7.70
C PRO A 145 -14.12 -22.90 6.78
N LYS A 146 -13.07 -23.68 6.90
CA LYS A 146 -12.90 -24.96 6.19
C LYS A 146 -12.36 -26.02 7.11
N ILE A 147 -12.78 -27.25 6.83
CA ILE A 147 -12.19 -28.45 7.42
C ILE A 147 -11.07 -28.90 6.47
N LYS A 148 -9.87 -28.93 6.95
CA LYS A 148 -8.72 -29.42 6.18
C LYS A 148 -8.27 -30.76 6.74
N ASP A 149 -8.41 -31.81 5.91
CA ASP A 149 -7.89 -33.12 6.22
C ASP A 149 -6.49 -33.27 5.61
N VAL A 150 -5.52 -33.57 6.45
CA VAL A 150 -4.14 -33.86 6.03
C VAL A 150 -3.85 -35.34 6.39
N ASP A 151 -3.59 -36.13 5.38
CA ASP A 151 -3.16 -37.52 5.56
C ASP A 151 -1.62 -37.57 5.59
N PHE A 152 -1.05 -38.10 6.64
CA PHE A 152 0.37 -38.37 6.78
C PHE A 152 0.64 -39.70 7.44
N GLY A 153 1.87 -40.22 7.33
CA GLY A 153 2.24 -41.54 7.82
C GLY A 153 2.65 -42.50 6.70
N THR A 154 2.63 -43.75 6.99
CA THR A 154 2.96 -44.83 6.03
C THR A 154 1.69 -45.54 5.53
N LEU A 155 1.80 -46.25 4.39
CA LEU A 155 0.70 -47.06 3.86
C LEU A 155 0.17 -48.11 4.87
N GLN A 156 1.00 -48.49 5.84
CA GLN A 156 0.64 -49.46 6.88
C GLN A 156 0.05 -48.81 8.14
N MET A 157 0.32 -47.50 8.36
CA MET A 157 -0.21 -46.70 9.46
C MET A 157 -0.54 -45.29 8.95
N PRO A 158 -1.64 -45.12 8.23
CA PRO A 158 -2.08 -43.78 7.81
C PRO A 158 -2.64 -43.04 9.04
N ILE A 159 -2.18 -41.82 9.23
CA ILE A 159 -2.69 -40.92 10.25
C ILE A 159 -3.41 -39.78 9.52
N ARG A 160 -4.68 -39.58 9.85
CA ARG A 160 -5.46 -38.45 9.35
C ARG A 160 -5.58 -37.40 10.42
N LEU A 161 -5.10 -36.19 10.12
CA LEU A 161 -5.32 -35.00 10.94
C LEU A 161 -6.43 -34.17 10.31
N SER A 162 -7.55 -34.05 11.00
CA SER A 162 -8.66 -33.18 10.60
C SER A 162 -8.57 -31.88 11.40
N VAL A 163 -8.23 -30.80 10.76
CA VAL A 163 -8.20 -29.47 11.37
C VAL A 163 -9.48 -28.75 10.98
N SER A 164 -10.34 -28.53 11.95
CA SER A 164 -11.59 -27.79 11.77
C SER A 164 -11.39 -26.34 12.27
N TYR A 165 -11.46 -25.40 11.37
CA TYR A 165 -11.50 -23.97 11.71
C TYR A 165 -12.96 -23.52 11.64
N ASN A 166 -13.61 -23.37 12.78
CA ASN A 166 -15.05 -23.08 12.86
C ASN A 166 -15.38 -21.58 12.92
N GLY A 167 -14.38 -20.71 12.81
CA GLY A 167 -14.57 -19.27 12.88
C GLY A 167 -14.62 -18.62 11.48
N LYS A 168 -15.66 -17.85 11.20
CA LYS A 168 -15.64 -16.86 10.14
C LYS A 168 -14.94 -15.61 10.67
N GLU A 169 -13.85 -15.21 10.05
CA GLU A 169 -13.17 -13.94 10.35
C GLU A 169 -13.44 -12.98 9.20
N ASP A 170 -13.96 -11.80 9.53
CA ASP A 170 -14.29 -10.74 8.57
C ASP A 170 -13.72 -9.43 9.14
N ASP A 171 -12.57 -9.05 8.61
CA ASP A 171 -11.85 -7.87 9.05
C ASP A 171 -11.89 -6.79 7.98
N GLN A 172 -12.35 -5.60 8.35
CA GLN A 172 -12.35 -4.43 7.50
C GLN A 172 -11.49 -3.31 8.11
N TYR A 173 -10.49 -2.87 7.37
CA TYR A 173 -9.65 -1.74 7.76
C TYR A 173 -9.80 -0.58 6.79
N LYS A 174 -10.11 0.60 7.34
CA LYS A 174 -10.11 1.86 6.59
C LYS A 174 -9.07 2.79 7.18
N ASN A 175 -8.21 3.34 6.35
CA ASN A 175 -7.23 4.33 6.75
C ASN A 175 -7.44 5.61 5.94
N MET A 176 -7.29 6.73 6.62
CA MET A 176 -7.34 8.06 6.01
C MET A 176 -6.25 8.93 6.63
N MET A 177 -5.51 9.62 5.78
CA MET A 177 -4.47 10.57 6.18
C MET A 177 -4.53 11.80 5.27
N GLY A 178 -4.41 12.96 5.88
CA GLY A 178 -4.24 14.22 5.17
C GLY A 178 -3.15 15.04 5.84
N THR A 179 -2.20 15.56 5.07
CA THR A 179 -1.10 16.36 5.58
C THR A 179 -0.86 17.57 4.70
N VAL A 180 -0.64 18.70 5.33
CA VAL A 180 -0.24 19.95 4.67
C VAL A 180 1.14 20.34 5.17
N SER A 181 2.03 20.68 4.25
CA SER A 181 3.35 21.26 4.55
C SER A 181 3.47 22.63 3.89
N LEU A 182 4.08 23.56 4.58
CA LEU A 182 4.42 24.87 4.09
C LEU A 182 5.94 25.04 4.22
N ASN A 183 6.58 25.34 3.12
CA ASN A 183 8.04 25.49 3.02
C ASN A 183 8.42 26.89 2.54
#